data_d23aedee31d1e5a4f8a185a0e5a3672e
#
_entry.id   d23aedee31d1e5a4f8a185a0e5a3672e
#
_cell.length_a   1.000
_cell.length_b   1.000
_cell.length_c   1.000
_cell.angle_alpha   90.00
_cell.angle_beta   90.00
_cell.angle_gamma   90.00
#
_symmetry.space_group_name_H-M   'P 1'
#
loop_
_entity.id
_entity.type
_entity.pdbx_description
1 polymer ?
#
loop_
_entity_poly.entity_id
_entity_poly.type
_entity_poly.pdbx_seq_one_letter_code
_entity_poly.pdbx_strand_id
1 'polypeptide(L)'
;MSTKPGYRIVCVDDEPAIGRALRRCLQRLGIEVLTYTDPRQCLQDLGSLNPDLIISDLRMPELSGIQFLAESRQLAPGASRILLSAHAEREGLIRAINDAGIHRFIEKPWNDDELMLTVFQALKAKRYETGSQVDLGIAITASSGIDPRVEELMRLEKETPGISRVELDEDGYIDLSR
;
A
#
# COMPACT_ATOMS: atom_id res chain seq x y z
N MET A 1 4.07 10.22 -27.57
CA MET A 1 3.06 9.43 -26.83
C MET A 1 3.63 9.13 -25.45
N SER A 2 3.16 9.81 -24.43
CA SER A 2 3.63 9.59 -23.05
C SER A 2 3.06 8.25 -22.59
N THR A 3 3.85 7.22 -22.55
CA THR A 3 3.51 5.98 -21.87
C THR A 3 3.32 6.35 -20.40
N LYS A 4 2.09 6.22 -19.89
CA LYS A 4 1.81 6.37 -18.47
C LYS A 4 2.81 5.44 -17.75
N PRO A 5 3.70 5.96 -16.91
CA PRO A 5 4.57 5.07 -16.14
C PRO A 5 3.67 4.09 -15.42
N GLY A 6 4.21 2.92 -15.07
CA GLY A 6 3.49 1.91 -14.30
C GLY A 6 2.74 2.50 -13.10
N TYR A 7 2.53 1.77 -12.07
CA TYR A 7 1.83 2.28 -10.89
C TYR A 7 2.56 3.44 -10.23
N ARG A 8 1.78 4.35 -9.63
CA ARG A 8 2.27 5.45 -8.81
C ARG A 8 1.83 5.28 -7.36
N ILE A 9 2.81 5.29 -6.46
CA ILE A 9 2.59 5.21 -5.01
C ILE A 9 3.00 6.53 -4.37
N VAL A 10 2.15 7.04 -3.48
CA VAL A 10 2.46 8.17 -2.62
C VAL A 10 2.67 7.65 -1.21
N CYS A 11 3.82 7.97 -0.60
CA CYS A 11 4.16 7.61 0.77
C CYS A 11 4.27 8.88 1.61
N VAL A 12 3.62 8.90 2.77
CA VAL A 12 3.64 10.04 3.70
C VAL A 12 4.08 9.56 5.08
N ASP A 13 5.18 10.11 5.57
CA ASP A 13 5.76 9.79 6.88
C ASP A 13 6.66 10.96 7.28
N ASP A 14 6.45 11.54 8.47
CA ASP A 14 7.20 12.69 8.96
C ASP A 14 8.69 12.37 9.18
N GLU A 15 9.06 11.08 9.24
CA GLU A 15 10.45 10.63 9.25
C GLU A 15 11.00 10.44 7.82
N PRO A 16 11.90 11.30 7.32
CA PRO A 16 12.46 11.15 5.96
C PRO A 16 13.17 9.82 5.72
N ALA A 17 13.67 9.19 6.78
CA ALA A 17 14.34 7.89 6.71
C ALA A 17 13.38 6.78 6.28
N ILE A 18 12.16 6.80 6.80
CA ILE A 18 11.09 5.85 6.45
C ILE A 18 10.69 6.03 4.99
N GLY A 19 10.46 7.25 4.54
CA GLY A 19 10.16 7.53 3.13
C GLY A 19 11.25 7.01 2.17
N ARG A 20 12.54 7.18 2.54
CA ARG A 20 13.65 6.61 1.75
C ARG A 20 13.66 5.08 1.74
N ALA A 21 13.36 4.45 2.87
CA ALA A 21 13.30 2.99 2.98
C ALA A 21 12.16 2.42 2.12
N LEU A 22 10.96 2.99 2.21
CA LEU A 22 9.81 2.62 1.38
C LEU A 22 10.13 2.79 -0.12
N ARG A 23 10.70 3.94 -0.50
CA ARG A 23 11.08 4.18 -1.89
C ARG A 23 12.07 3.14 -2.39
N ARG A 24 13.13 2.85 -1.65
CA ARG A 24 14.15 1.86 -2.02
C ARG A 24 13.55 0.47 -2.19
N CYS A 25 12.66 0.06 -1.28
CA CYS A 25 11.98 -1.23 -1.35
C CYS A 25 11.06 -1.31 -2.57
N LEU A 26 10.18 -0.33 -2.75
CA LEU A 26 9.10 -0.38 -3.75
C LEU A 26 9.58 -0.07 -5.18
N GLN A 27 10.67 0.70 -5.35
CA GLN A 27 11.27 0.93 -6.67
C GLN A 27 11.77 -0.37 -7.33
N ARG A 28 12.06 -1.41 -6.54
CA ARG A 28 12.42 -2.76 -7.06
C ARG A 28 11.28 -3.39 -7.86
N LEU A 29 10.05 -2.92 -7.67
CA LEU A 29 8.86 -3.35 -8.43
C LEU A 29 8.64 -2.54 -9.73
N GLY A 30 9.55 -1.63 -10.10
CA GLY A 30 9.36 -0.75 -11.26
C GLY A 30 8.24 0.28 -11.08
N ILE A 31 7.93 0.63 -9.84
CA ILE A 31 6.85 1.53 -9.45
C ILE A 31 7.41 2.94 -9.20
N GLU A 32 6.70 3.97 -9.64
CA GLU A 32 6.99 5.35 -9.29
C GLU A 32 6.59 5.61 -7.83
N VAL A 33 7.55 6.01 -6.98
CA VAL A 33 7.32 6.27 -5.56
C VAL A 33 7.63 7.72 -5.23
N LEU A 34 6.61 8.45 -4.81
CA LEU A 34 6.71 9.82 -4.32
C LEU A 34 6.62 9.81 -2.80
N THR A 35 7.48 10.57 -2.13
CA THR A 35 7.55 10.62 -0.67
C THR A 35 7.35 12.03 -0.16
N TYR A 36 6.50 12.19 0.84
CA TYR A 36 6.18 13.44 1.52
C TYR A 36 6.47 13.29 3.02
N THR A 37 6.95 14.35 3.63
CA THR A 37 7.13 14.45 5.08
C THR A 37 6.08 15.32 5.73
N ASP A 38 5.32 16.05 4.93
CA ASP A 38 4.21 16.89 5.38
C ASP A 38 2.90 16.38 4.74
N PRO A 39 1.95 15.89 5.55
CA PRO A 39 0.67 15.37 5.05
C PRO A 39 -0.20 16.46 4.41
N ARG A 40 -0.11 17.72 4.88
CA ARG A 40 -0.89 18.82 4.31
C ARG A 40 -0.40 19.20 2.91
N GLN A 41 0.90 19.26 2.72
CA GLN A 41 1.48 19.49 1.40
C GLN A 41 1.09 18.35 0.44
N CYS A 42 1.15 17.12 0.92
CA CYS A 42 0.72 15.96 0.14
C CYS A 42 -0.75 16.09 -0.33
N LEU A 43 -1.68 16.49 0.56
CA LEU A 43 -3.09 16.68 0.20
C LEU A 43 -3.28 17.73 -0.90
N GLN A 44 -2.51 18.83 -0.86
CA GLN A 44 -2.58 19.87 -1.91
C GLN A 44 -2.21 19.31 -3.29
N ASP A 45 -1.21 18.45 -3.35
CA ASP A 45 -0.70 17.88 -4.60
C ASP A 45 -1.50 16.66 -5.08
N LEU A 46 -2.18 15.97 -4.16
CA LEU A 46 -2.71 14.62 -4.35
C LEU A 46 -3.68 14.49 -5.53
N GLY A 47 -4.54 15.49 -5.73
CA GLY A 47 -5.50 15.50 -6.84
C GLY A 47 -4.83 15.50 -8.21
N SER A 48 -3.66 16.14 -8.34
CA SER A 48 -2.88 16.20 -9.58
C SER A 48 -2.01 14.95 -9.79
N LEU A 49 -1.62 14.29 -8.71
CA LEU A 49 -0.76 13.10 -8.74
C LEU A 49 -1.47 11.87 -9.26
N ASN A 50 -2.78 11.75 -9.01
CA ASN A 50 -3.60 10.59 -9.36
C ASN A 50 -2.92 9.26 -9.02
N PRO A 51 -2.61 9.00 -7.72
CA PRO A 51 -1.91 7.81 -7.29
C PRO A 51 -2.78 6.56 -7.42
N ASP A 52 -2.12 5.41 -7.53
CA ASP A 52 -2.76 4.10 -7.48
C ASP A 52 -2.85 3.58 -6.05
N LEU A 53 -1.89 3.96 -5.21
CA LEU A 53 -1.81 3.57 -3.81
C LEU A 53 -1.25 4.72 -2.98
N ILE A 54 -1.78 4.86 -1.77
CA ILE A 54 -1.30 5.80 -0.75
C ILE A 54 -0.88 4.97 0.47
N ILE A 55 0.33 5.20 0.96
CA ILE A 55 0.86 4.63 2.20
C ILE A 55 1.09 5.79 3.16
N SER A 56 0.53 5.72 4.36
CA SER A 56 0.68 6.77 5.37
C SER A 56 1.13 6.21 6.70
N ASP A 57 2.06 6.87 7.37
CA ASP A 57 2.28 6.64 8.78
C ASP A 57 1.03 7.03 9.59
N LEU A 58 0.81 6.34 10.72
CA LEU A 58 -0.30 6.62 11.63
C LEU A 58 -0.07 7.91 12.42
N ARG A 59 1.16 8.11 12.91
CA ARG A 59 1.49 9.22 13.81
C ARG A 59 2.33 10.26 13.12
N MET A 60 1.68 11.29 12.65
CA MET A 60 2.36 12.45 12.08
C MET A 60 1.95 13.72 12.85
N PRO A 61 2.84 14.71 12.96
CA PRO A 61 2.49 16.03 13.50
C PRO A 61 1.32 16.65 12.76
N GLU A 62 0.48 17.40 13.48
CA GLU A 62 -0.64 18.18 12.95
C GLU A 62 -1.81 17.39 12.34
N LEU A 63 -1.56 16.29 11.62
CA LEU A 63 -2.59 15.49 10.96
C LEU A 63 -2.24 14.01 11.09
N SER A 64 -3.06 13.25 11.80
CA SER A 64 -2.85 11.79 11.91
C SER A 64 -3.03 11.09 10.55
N GLY A 65 -2.36 9.94 10.37
CA GLY A 65 -2.50 9.15 9.13
C GLY A 65 -3.93 8.75 8.82
N ILE A 66 -4.74 8.49 9.84
CA ILE A 66 -6.17 8.19 9.66
C ILE A 66 -6.91 9.38 9.07
N GLN A 67 -6.71 10.57 9.64
CA GLN A 67 -7.33 11.80 9.12
C GLN A 67 -6.84 12.11 7.70
N PHE A 68 -5.54 12.01 7.47
CA PHE A 68 -4.95 12.17 6.15
C PHE A 68 -5.56 11.21 5.12
N LEU A 69 -5.65 9.91 5.44
CA LEU A 69 -6.22 8.90 4.54
C LEU A 69 -7.72 9.12 4.32
N ALA A 70 -8.47 9.59 5.31
CA ALA A 70 -9.88 9.95 5.16
C ALA A 70 -10.06 11.13 4.19
N GLU A 71 -9.26 12.20 4.32
CA GLU A 71 -9.28 13.35 3.41
C GLU A 71 -8.81 12.96 2.00
N SER A 72 -7.77 12.12 1.90
CA SER A 72 -7.26 11.62 0.62
C SER A 72 -8.30 10.86 -0.19
N ARG A 73 -9.32 10.27 0.46
CA ARG A 73 -10.41 9.55 -0.19
C ARG A 73 -11.23 10.44 -1.13
N GLN A 74 -11.37 11.71 -0.81
CA GLN A 74 -12.09 12.66 -1.65
C GLN A 74 -11.24 13.13 -2.85
N LEU A 75 -9.93 13.27 -2.64
CA LEU A 75 -8.99 13.77 -3.64
C LEU A 75 -8.50 12.71 -4.62
N ALA A 76 -8.38 11.46 -4.14
CA ALA A 76 -7.95 10.31 -4.93
C ALA A 76 -8.83 9.08 -4.60
N PRO A 77 -10.12 9.09 -4.99
CA PRO A 77 -11.08 8.04 -4.61
C PRO A 77 -10.70 6.66 -5.13
N GLY A 78 -10.03 6.62 -6.28
CA GLY A 78 -9.56 5.38 -6.88
C GLY A 78 -8.25 4.83 -6.30
N ALA A 79 -7.59 5.50 -5.36
CA ALA A 79 -6.36 5.00 -4.76
C ALA A 79 -6.66 3.96 -3.67
N SER A 80 -5.89 2.88 -3.62
CA SER A 80 -5.85 2.01 -2.45
C SER A 80 -5.14 2.73 -1.29
N ARG A 81 -5.44 2.36 -0.04
CA ARG A 81 -4.90 3.03 1.15
C ARG A 81 -4.34 2.01 2.12
N ILE A 82 -3.09 2.22 2.51
CA ILE A 82 -2.37 1.41 3.50
C ILE A 82 -1.92 2.31 4.63
N LEU A 83 -2.10 1.87 5.86
CA LEU A 83 -1.62 2.55 7.05
C LEU A 83 -0.39 1.82 7.60
N LEU A 84 0.67 2.58 7.93
CA LEU A 84 1.80 2.07 8.70
C LEU A 84 1.57 2.40 10.18
N SER A 85 1.79 1.45 11.07
CA SER A 85 1.62 1.66 12.51
C SER A 85 2.63 0.89 13.34
N ALA A 86 2.95 1.37 14.54
CA ALA A 86 3.72 0.60 15.50
C ALA A 86 2.85 -0.46 16.17
N HIS A 87 3.47 -1.57 16.60
CA HIS A 87 2.79 -2.73 17.21
C HIS A 87 1.79 -2.39 18.33
N ALA A 88 2.12 -1.40 19.16
CA ALA A 88 1.32 -1.04 20.34
C ALA A 88 0.00 -0.30 20.04
N GLU A 89 -0.30 -0.01 18.77
CA GLU A 89 -1.40 0.88 18.38
C GLU A 89 -2.64 0.14 17.85
N ARG A 90 -2.58 -1.19 17.83
CA ARG A 90 -3.56 -2.05 17.16
C ARG A 90 -4.97 -1.99 17.75
N GLU A 91 -5.12 -1.84 19.05
CA GLU A 91 -6.42 -1.96 19.76
C GLU A 91 -7.42 -0.81 19.55
N GLY A 92 -6.97 0.34 19.05
CA GLY A 92 -7.87 1.49 18.79
C GLY A 92 -8.25 1.73 17.33
N LEU A 93 -7.60 1.00 16.42
CA LEU A 93 -7.61 1.29 14.98
C LEU A 93 -8.82 0.76 14.21
N ILE A 94 -9.51 -0.26 14.71
CA ILE A 94 -10.55 -0.98 13.96
C ILE A 94 -11.72 -0.06 13.53
N ARG A 95 -12.14 0.86 14.38
CA ARG A 95 -13.23 1.81 14.04
C ARG A 95 -12.78 2.86 13.03
N ALA A 96 -11.56 3.36 13.19
CA ALA A 96 -10.99 4.39 12.32
C ALA A 96 -10.65 3.85 10.92
N ILE A 97 -10.35 2.56 10.79
CA ILE A 97 -10.08 1.87 9.53
C ILE A 97 -11.29 1.93 8.60
N ASN A 98 -12.48 1.68 9.12
CA ASN A 98 -13.71 1.68 8.32
C ASN A 98 -14.07 3.08 7.81
N ASP A 99 -13.91 4.11 8.64
CA ASP A 99 -14.25 5.49 8.29
C ASP A 99 -13.30 6.09 7.26
N ALA A 100 -12.01 5.79 7.36
CA ALA A 100 -10.99 6.29 6.43
C ALA A 100 -10.87 5.48 5.13
N GLY A 101 -11.58 4.37 4.99
CA GLY A 101 -11.48 3.48 3.82
C GLY A 101 -10.06 2.91 3.66
N ILE A 102 -9.45 2.52 4.77
CA ILE A 102 -8.14 1.88 4.80
C ILE A 102 -8.32 0.43 4.37
N HIS A 103 -7.58 0.01 3.34
CA HIS A 103 -7.68 -1.33 2.80
C HIS A 103 -6.80 -2.33 3.55
N ARG A 104 -5.65 -1.88 4.05
CA ARG A 104 -4.70 -2.71 4.79
C ARG A 104 -3.88 -1.86 5.75
N PHE A 105 -3.26 -2.51 6.73
CA PHE A 105 -2.23 -1.91 7.55
C PHE A 105 -0.95 -2.77 7.53
N ILE A 106 0.20 -2.12 7.78
CA ILE A 106 1.50 -2.75 7.88
C ILE A 106 2.12 -2.31 9.18
N GLU A 107 2.68 -3.25 9.91
CA GLU A 107 3.32 -3.00 11.19
C GLU A 107 4.78 -2.56 11.01
N LYS A 108 5.20 -1.57 11.79
CA LYS A 108 6.62 -1.16 11.90
C LYS A 108 7.30 -1.91 13.06
N PRO A 109 8.50 -2.46 12.86
CA PRO A 109 9.27 -2.54 11.62
C PRO A 109 8.71 -3.61 10.67
N TRP A 110 8.64 -3.31 9.38
CA TRP A 110 8.15 -4.25 8.37
C TRP A 110 9.26 -5.13 7.80
N ASN A 111 8.87 -6.25 7.23
CA ASN A 111 9.68 -7.04 6.33
C ASN A 111 9.48 -6.56 4.89
N ASP A 112 10.56 -6.38 4.12
CA ASP A 112 10.49 -5.86 2.76
C ASP A 112 9.65 -6.75 1.83
N ASP A 113 9.72 -8.08 1.97
CA ASP A 113 8.96 -9.01 1.15
C ASP A 113 7.46 -8.94 1.47
N GLU A 114 7.08 -8.85 2.75
CA GLU A 114 5.70 -8.66 3.19
C GLU A 114 5.13 -7.31 2.73
N LEU A 115 5.93 -6.25 2.80
CA LEU A 115 5.54 -4.93 2.29
C LEU A 115 5.26 -5.00 0.80
N MET A 116 6.18 -5.58 0.01
CA MET A 116 6.02 -5.72 -1.44
C MET A 116 4.80 -6.54 -1.82
N LEU A 117 4.56 -7.66 -1.12
CA LEU A 117 3.39 -8.51 -1.34
C LEU A 117 2.08 -7.78 -1.01
N THR A 118 2.04 -7.06 0.12
CA THR A 118 0.86 -6.28 0.53
C THR A 118 0.54 -5.18 -0.48
N VAL A 119 1.56 -4.47 -0.95
CA VAL A 119 1.42 -3.44 -2.00
C VAL A 119 0.92 -4.05 -3.31
N PHE A 120 1.51 -5.16 -3.73
CA PHE A 120 1.09 -5.89 -4.93
C PHE A 120 -0.39 -6.29 -4.87
N GLN A 121 -0.83 -6.87 -3.77
CA GLN A 121 -2.23 -7.26 -3.57
C GLN A 121 -3.19 -6.07 -3.58
N ALA A 122 -2.80 -4.94 -2.95
CA ALA A 122 -3.61 -3.72 -2.94
C ALA A 122 -3.78 -3.14 -4.36
N LEU A 123 -2.71 -3.13 -5.16
CA LEU A 123 -2.75 -2.68 -6.55
C LEU A 123 -3.56 -3.63 -7.45
N LYS A 124 -3.49 -4.95 -7.20
CA LYS A 124 -4.26 -5.96 -7.93
C LYS A 124 -5.75 -5.84 -7.65
N ALA A 125 -6.16 -5.66 -6.39
CA ALA A 125 -7.56 -5.52 -6.00
C ALA A 125 -8.23 -4.32 -6.70
N LYS A 126 -7.55 -3.18 -6.78
CA LYS A 126 -8.00 -1.99 -7.50
C LYS A 126 -8.37 -2.28 -8.96
N ARG A 127 -7.62 -3.12 -9.65
CA ARG A 127 -7.86 -3.42 -11.08
C ARG A 127 -9.10 -4.27 -11.32
N TYR A 128 -9.44 -5.17 -10.42
CA TYR A 128 -10.69 -5.92 -10.53
C TYR A 128 -11.90 -5.01 -10.42
N GLU A 129 -11.85 -3.97 -9.59
CA GLU A 129 -12.93 -2.98 -9.45
C GLU A 129 -13.07 -2.10 -10.69
N THR A 130 -11.98 -1.82 -11.40
CA THR A 130 -11.98 -0.97 -12.61
C THR A 130 -12.17 -1.73 -13.92
N GLY A 131 -12.36 -3.06 -13.90
CA GLY A 131 -12.63 -3.89 -15.09
C GLY A 131 -11.44 -4.02 -16.07
N SER A 132 -10.25 -3.60 -15.70
CA SER A 132 -9.07 -3.63 -16.55
C SER A 132 -8.30 -4.94 -16.39
N GLN A 133 -8.51 -5.88 -17.31
CA GLN A 133 -7.87 -7.22 -17.34
C GLN A 133 -6.42 -7.19 -17.88
N VAL A 134 -5.53 -6.38 -17.34
CA VAL A 134 -4.09 -6.54 -17.66
C VAL A 134 -3.44 -7.32 -16.52
N ASP A 135 -2.72 -8.38 -16.84
CA ASP A 135 -2.02 -9.20 -15.85
C ASP A 135 -0.95 -8.33 -15.13
N LEU A 136 -1.16 -8.09 -13.84
CA LEU A 136 -0.28 -7.25 -13.02
C LEU A 136 1.14 -7.82 -12.98
N GLY A 137 1.27 -9.15 -12.99
CA GLY A 137 2.55 -9.84 -13.08
C GLY A 137 3.33 -9.42 -14.34
N ILE A 138 2.66 -9.33 -15.49
CA ILE A 138 3.29 -8.91 -16.76
C ILE A 138 3.69 -7.43 -16.71
N ALA A 139 2.86 -6.55 -16.12
CA ALA A 139 3.16 -5.13 -16.05
C ALA A 139 4.36 -4.82 -15.15
N ILE A 140 4.55 -5.60 -14.08
CA ILE A 140 5.68 -5.47 -13.15
C ILE A 140 6.93 -6.15 -13.73
N THR A 141 6.80 -7.32 -14.35
CA THR A 141 7.93 -8.05 -14.95
C THR A 141 8.48 -7.38 -16.22
N ALA A 142 7.66 -6.61 -16.94
CA ALA A 142 8.12 -5.83 -18.10
C ALA A 142 9.06 -4.66 -17.72
N SER A 143 9.09 -4.26 -16.46
CA SER A 143 10.03 -3.27 -15.92
C SER A 143 11.28 -4.00 -15.41
N SER A 144 12.22 -4.27 -16.28
CA SER A 144 13.49 -4.99 -16.09
C SER A 144 14.07 -4.88 -14.66
N GLY A 145 14.14 -5.96 -13.90
CA GLY A 145 14.94 -6.05 -12.69
C GLY A 145 14.20 -6.39 -11.40
N ILE A 146 13.11 -7.13 -11.46
CA ILE A 146 12.44 -7.61 -10.25
C ILE A 146 13.35 -8.63 -9.54
N ASP A 147 13.41 -8.50 -8.21
CA ASP A 147 14.07 -9.47 -7.36
C ASP A 147 13.40 -10.86 -7.56
N PRO A 148 14.19 -11.93 -7.81
CA PRO A 148 13.65 -13.27 -8.01
C PRO A 148 12.72 -13.77 -6.89
N ARG A 149 12.90 -13.28 -5.66
CA ARG A 149 12.04 -13.61 -4.52
C ARG A 149 10.63 -13.02 -4.68
N VAL A 150 10.54 -11.81 -5.20
CA VAL A 150 9.25 -11.15 -5.46
C VAL A 150 8.53 -11.85 -6.60
N GLU A 151 9.26 -12.26 -7.62
CA GLU A 151 8.72 -13.02 -8.75
C GLU A 151 8.16 -14.37 -8.28
N GLU A 152 8.87 -15.06 -7.39
CA GLU A 152 8.42 -16.32 -6.78
C GLU A 152 7.18 -16.12 -5.89
N LEU A 153 7.15 -15.07 -5.06
CA LEU A 153 5.96 -14.73 -4.25
C LEU A 153 4.75 -14.44 -5.12
N MET A 154 4.93 -13.71 -6.21
CA MET A 154 3.87 -13.44 -7.19
C MET A 154 3.37 -14.72 -7.88
N ARG A 155 4.29 -15.66 -8.16
CA ARG A 155 3.94 -16.96 -8.74
C ARG A 155 3.12 -17.79 -7.76
N LEU A 156 3.55 -17.89 -6.52
CA LEU A 156 2.87 -18.63 -5.46
C LEU A 156 1.46 -18.09 -5.20
N GLU A 157 1.29 -16.77 -5.16
CA GLU A 157 -0.03 -16.16 -5.02
C GLU A 157 -0.94 -16.41 -6.22
N LYS A 158 -0.37 -16.57 -7.43
CA LYS A 158 -1.13 -16.91 -8.63
C LYS A 158 -1.56 -18.38 -8.63
N GLU A 159 -0.70 -19.30 -8.18
CA GLU A 159 -0.96 -20.74 -8.10
C GLU A 159 -1.88 -21.08 -6.92
N THR A 160 -1.80 -20.34 -5.82
CA THR A 160 -2.63 -20.54 -4.63
C THR A 160 -3.15 -19.19 -4.13
N PRO A 161 -4.24 -18.67 -4.75
CA PRO A 161 -4.80 -17.38 -4.34
C PRO A 161 -5.20 -17.40 -2.86
N GLY A 162 -4.65 -16.49 -2.08
CA GLY A 162 -4.93 -16.37 -0.65
C GLY A 162 -3.91 -17.05 0.26
N ILE A 163 -2.81 -17.60 -0.26
CA ILE A 163 -1.74 -18.20 0.57
C ILE A 163 -1.15 -17.19 1.57
N SER A 164 -1.28 -15.91 1.28
CA SER A 164 -0.89 -14.81 2.15
C SER A 164 -2.06 -14.17 2.91
N ARG A 165 -3.28 -14.72 2.78
CA ARG A 165 -4.43 -14.30 3.58
C ARG A 165 -4.37 -15.01 4.92
N VAL A 166 -4.11 -14.24 5.96
CA VAL A 166 -4.40 -14.65 7.32
C VAL A 166 -5.89 -14.36 7.54
N GLU A 167 -6.74 -15.39 7.59
CA GLU A 167 -8.12 -15.23 8.03
C GLU A 167 -8.08 -15.06 9.55
N LEU A 168 -8.68 -13.97 10.02
CA LEU A 168 -8.86 -13.71 11.46
C LEU A 168 -10.24 -14.21 11.85
N ASP A 169 -10.34 -14.82 13.02
CA ASP A 169 -11.63 -15.15 13.64
C ASP A 169 -12.41 -13.88 14.06
N GLU A 170 -13.61 -14.07 14.59
CA GLU A 170 -14.49 -12.96 15.02
C GLU A 170 -13.86 -12.09 16.12
N ASP A 171 -12.85 -12.60 16.83
CA ASP A 171 -12.09 -11.91 17.86
C ASP A 171 -10.78 -11.28 17.35
N GLY A 172 -10.46 -11.45 16.07
CA GLY A 172 -9.28 -10.87 15.41
C GLY A 172 -7.99 -11.68 15.58
N TYR A 173 -8.08 -12.96 15.96
CA TYR A 173 -6.96 -13.89 16.02
C TYR A 173 -6.85 -14.72 14.74
N ILE A 174 -5.65 -15.27 14.49
CA ILE A 174 -5.39 -16.14 13.34
C ILE A 174 -6.18 -17.43 13.53
N ASP A 175 -7.11 -17.73 12.61
CA ASP A 175 -7.82 -19.00 12.60
C ASP A 175 -6.89 -20.13 12.14
N LEU A 176 -6.46 -20.98 13.08
CA LEU A 176 -5.61 -22.15 12.83
C LEU A 176 -6.41 -23.44 12.64
N SER A 177 -7.72 -23.36 12.45
CA SER A 177 -8.61 -24.55 12.43
C SER A 177 -8.78 -25.18 11.04
N ARG A 178 -7.99 -24.77 10.04
CA ARG A 178 -7.99 -25.37 8.68
C ARG A 178 -6.62 -25.78 8.23
#